data_0e75613754febc6dfa25ef4b60b8e508
#
_entry.id   0e75613754febc6dfa25ef4b60b8e508
#
_cell.length_a   1.000
_cell.length_b   1.000
_cell.length_c   1.000
_cell.angle_alpha   90.00
_cell.angle_beta   90.00
_cell.angle_gamma   90.00
#
_symmetry.space_group_name_H-M   'P 1'
#
loop_
_entity.id
_entity.type
_entity.pdbx_description
1 polymer ?
#
loop_
_entity_poly.entity_id
_entity_poly.type
_entity_poly.pdbx_seq_one_letter_code
_entity_poly.pdbx_strand_id
1 'polypeptide(L)'
;TMRHETGDNESLRSNSVYSLLVDRNGMIWIGFYQLGLDYTLYQSDLFETYAFPPYFNSRDMPIRALAINGHEKLVGSRDGLFYIDEKRNRFKSFQSPEMRSGMIFCILFYEGEYYVGTYGGGMYIFNPERLTIRDFAPDGEQQPFVKGHIFCIKQDAEGNLWIGTSQGVYCYKDGRQVAHYTSSNSRLPEGNVYEIYFDSTRKGWICTENGVCIWDPSSEKLRTD
;
A
#
# COMPACT_ATOMS: atom_id res chain seq x y z
N THR A 1 16.62 -5.02 -20.49
CA THR A 1 15.22 -4.54 -20.42
C THR A 1 14.32 -5.75 -20.42
N MET A 2 13.51 -5.89 -19.38
CA MET A 2 12.56 -7.00 -19.27
C MET A 2 11.25 -6.58 -19.94
N ARG A 3 10.68 -7.45 -20.78
CA ARG A 3 9.42 -7.20 -21.51
C ARG A 3 8.59 -8.47 -21.58
N HIS A 4 7.30 -8.31 -21.79
CA HIS A 4 6.42 -9.42 -22.16
C HIS A 4 6.72 -9.86 -23.59
N GLU A 5 6.90 -11.16 -23.78
CA GLU A 5 7.04 -11.81 -25.09
C GLU A 5 5.96 -12.89 -25.24
N THR A 6 5.12 -12.75 -26.26
CA THR A 6 4.02 -13.67 -26.50
C THR A 6 4.53 -15.08 -26.81
N GLY A 7 4.11 -16.06 -26.00
CA GLY A 7 4.54 -17.46 -26.14
C GLY A 7 5.77 -17.84 -25.33
N ASP A 8 6.40 -16.89 -24.65
CA ASP A 8 7.49 -17.12 -23.71
C ASP A 8 6.97 -17.04 -22.26
N ASN A 9 6.88 -18.20 -21.60
CA ASN A 9 6.43 -18.31 -20.20
C ASN A 9 7.47 -17.84 -19.18
N GLU A 10 8.69 -17.55 -19.60
CA GLU A 10 9.78 -17.03 -18.79
C GLU A 10 9.91 -15.49 -18.89
N SER A 11 9.10 -14.86 -19.75
CA SER A 11 9.04 -13.40 -19.87
C SER A 11 8.01 -12.79 -18.91
N LEU A 12 8.04 -11.45 -18.77
CA LEU A 12 6.99 -10.73 -18.02
C LEU A 12 5.60 -11.07 -18.55
N ARG A 13 4.66 -11.30 -17.66
CA ARG A 13 3.26 -11.58 -18.02
C ARG A 13 2.59 -10.42 -18.77
N SER A 14 3.01 -9.20 -18.52
CA SER A 14 2.53 -7.98 -19.17
C SER A 14 3.56 -6.86 -19.16
N ASN A 15 3.48 -5.95 -20.12
CA ASN A 15 4.26 -4.71 -20.10
C ASN A 15 3.63 -3.60 -19.24
N SER A 16 2.42 -3.81 -18.73
CA SER A 16 1.72 -2.86 -17.85
C SER A 16 2.02 -3.14 -16.38
N VAL A 17 3.23 -2.76 -15.96
CA VAL A 17 3.68 -2.89 -14.56
C VAL A 17 3.08 -1.75 -13.73
N TYR A 18 2.47 -2.08 -12.59
CA TYR A 18 1.82 -1.13 -11.68
C TYR A 18 2.56 -0.94 -10.37
N SER A 19 3.17 -2.01 -9.86
CA SER A 19 3.90 -1.94 -8.60
C SER A 19 5.13 -2.84 -8.64
N LEU A 20 6.17 -2.43 -7.92
CA LEU A 20 7.38 -3.19 -7.68
C LEU A 20 7.70 -3.19 -6.19
N LEU A 21 8.14 -4.33 -5.69
CA LEU A 21 8.66 -4.47 -4.36
C LEU A 21 9.90 -5.36 -4.39
N VAL A 22 10.97 -4.95 -3.73
CA VAL A 22 12.14 -5.80 -3.48
C VAL A 22 12.09 -6.22 -2.02
N ASP A 23 12.02 -7.53 -1.76
CA ASP A 23 12.02 -8.05 -0.41
C ASP A 23 13.44 -8.13 0.19
N ARG A 24 13.52 -8.52 1.47
CA ARG A 24 14.81 -8.62 2.20
C ARG A 24 15.76 -9.70 1.65
N ASN A 25 15.25 -10.62 0.84
CA ASN A 25 16.03 -11.68 0.20
C ASN A 25 16.50 -11.27 -1.21
N GLY A 26 16.20 -10.06 -1.65
CA GLY A 26 16.52 -9.56 -2.99
C GLY A 26 15.55 -10.04 -4.07
N MET A 27 14.43 -10.67 -3.70
CA MET A 27 13.41 -11.06 -4.66
C MET A 27 12.61 -9.83 -5.09
N ILE A 28 12.44 -9.67 -6.39
CA ILE A 28 11.66 -8.60 -6.99
C ILE A 28 10.25 -9.12 -7.26
N TRP A 29 9.26 -8.48 -6.67
CA TRP A 29 7.84 -8.75 -6.85
C TRP A 29 7.24 -7.69 -7.76
N ILE A 30 6.50 -8.12 -8.79
CA ILE A 30 6.02 -7.27 -9.87
C ILE A 30 4.51 -7.42 -9.98
N GLY A 31 3.77 -6.36 -9.65
CA GLY A 31 2.32 -6.31 -9.81
C GLY A 31 1.92 -5.69 -11.16
N PHE A 32 0.99 -6.30 -11.87
CA PHE A 32 0.51 -5.85 -13.18
C PHE A 32 -0.90 -5.25 -13.11
N TYR A 33 -1.22 -4.43 -14.09
CA TYR A 33 -2.52 -3.76 -14.18
C TYR A 33 -3.70 -4.74 -14.26
N GLN A 34 -3.55 -5.86 -14.97
CA GLN A 34 -4.67 -6.78 -15.25
C GLN A 34 -4.32 -8.27 -15.12
N LEU A 35 -3.09 -8.66 -14.88
CA LEU A 35 -2.64 -10.05 -15.05
C LEU A 35 -1.97 -10.67 -13.82
N GLY A 36 -2.21 -10.14 -12.62
CA GLY A 36 -1.70 -10.74 -11.39
C GLY A 36 -0.31 -10.28 -10.99
N LEU A 37 0.52 -11.22 -10.54
CA LEU A 37 1.80 -10.98 -9.89
C LEU A 37 2.86 -11.92 -10.45
N ASP A 38 4.04 -11.40 -10.77
CA ASP A 38 5.24 -12.17 -11.04
C ASP A 38 6.29 -11.88 -9.96
N TYR A 39 7.24 -12.79 -9.78
CA TYR A 39 8.41 -12.54 -8.96
C TYR A 39 9.68 -13.13 -9.61
N THR A 40 10.82 -12.52 -9.33
CA THR A 40 12.13 -12.99 -9.81
C THR A 40 13.24 -12.67 -8.84
N LEU A 41 14.28 -13.48 -8.81
CA LEU A 41 15.53 -13.12 -8.13
C LEU A 41 16.36 -12.20 -9.04
N TYR A 42 16.95 -11.15 -8.46
CA TYR A 42 17.80 -10.20 -9.20
C TYR A 42 18.93 -10.86 -10.03
N GLN A 43 19.29 -12.09 -9.68
CA GLN A 43 20.35 -12.85 -10.33
C GLN A 43 19.84 -13.98 -11.26
N SER A 44 18.54 -14.14 -11.44
CA SER A 44 17.96 -15.14 -12.33
C SER A 44 17.22 -14.46 -13.48
N ASP A 45 17.39 -14.95 -14.70
CA ASP A 45 16.62 -14.51 -15.87
C ASP A 45 15.20 -15.10 -15.90
N LEU A 46 14.79 -15.79 -14.85
CA LEU A 46 13.54 -16.51 -14.73
C LEU A 46 12.53 -15.71 -13.90
N PHE A 47 11.35 -15.48 -14.46
CA PHE A 47 10.19 -14.97 -13.75
C PHE A 47 9.33 -16.13 -13.29
N GLU A 48 9.06 -16.21 -12.00
CA GLU A 48 8.02 -17.10 -11.49
C GLU A 48 6.70 -16.35 -11.38
N THR A 49 5.69 -16.89 -12.04
CA THR A 49 4.35 -16.35 -12.00
C THR A 49 3.58 -16.89 -10.80
N TYR A 50 3.14 -16.01 -9.91
CA TYR A 50 2.20 -16.38 -8.87
C TYR A 50 0.78 -16.37 -9.45
N ALA A 51 0.21 -17.56 -9.70
CA ALA A 51 -1.19 -17.68 -10.07
C ALA A 51 -2.06 -17.71 -8.81
N PHE A 52 -3.02 -16.80 -8.69
CA PHE A 52 -4.05 -16.92 -7.66
C PHE A 52 -4.82 -18.23 -7.84
N PRO A 53 -5.31 -18.85 -6.75
CA PRO A 53 -6.09 -20.07 -6.85
C PRO A 53 -7.24 -19.96 -7.86
N PRO A 54 -7.61 -21.06 -8.58
CA PRO A 54 -8.55 -21.04 -9.71
C PRO A 54 -9.97 -20.53 -9.41
N TYR A 55 -10.36 -20.46 -8.14
CA TYR A 55 -11.64 -19.89 -7.71
C TYR A 55 -11.64 -18.36 -7.74
N PHE A 56 -10.47 -17.71 -8.01
CA PHE A 56 -10.39 -16.31 -8.36
C PHE A 56 -10.56 -16.16 -9.86
N ASN A 57 -11.71 -15.71 -10.29
CA ASN A 57 -12.01 -15.34 -11.68
C ASN A 57 -11.27 -14.06 -12.11
N SER A 58 -9.94 -14.06 -11.97
CA SER A 58 -9.14 -12.84 -12.00
C SER A 58 -8.31 -12.67 -13.26
N ARG A 59 -8.85 -13.02 -14.42
CA ARG A 59 -8.13 -12.73 -15.68
C ARG A 59 -7.79 -11.25 -15.86
N ASP A 60 -8.53 -10.34 -15.18
CA ASP A 60 -8.44 -8.90 -15.36
C ASP A 60 -8.38 -8.12 -14.02
N MET A 61 -7.81 -8.71 -12.96
CA MET A 61 -7.74 -8.06 -11.66
C MET A 61 -6.46 -7.23 -11.52
N PRO A 62 -6.54 -5.88 -11.55
CA PRO A 62 -5.37 -5.02 -11.36
C PRO A 62 -4.88 -5.12 -9.92
N ILE A 63 -3.61 -5.50 -9.75
CA ILE A 63 -2.92 -5.45 -8.47
C ILE A 63 -2.36 -4.04 -8.27
N ARG A 64 -2.69 -3.41 -7.15
CA ARG A 64 -2.34 -2.02 -6.84
C ARG A 64 -1.42 -1.88 -5.65
N ALA A 65 -1.47 -2.82 -4.72
CA ALA A 65 -0.69 -2.77 -3.51
C ALA A 65 -0.15 -4.14 -3.14
N LEU A 66 1.07 -4.16 -2.61
CA LEU A 66 1.75 -5.36 -2.12
C LEU A 66 2.44 -5.02 -0.81
N ALA A 67 2.33 -5.93 0.15
CA ALA A 67 3.16 -5.94 1.34
C ALA A 67 3.64 -7.36 1.61
N ILE A 68 4.93 -7.49 1.91
CA ILE A 68 5.56 -8.78 2.17
C ILE A 68 6.27 -8.70 3.52
N ASN A 69 5.97 -9.65 4.38
CA ASN A 69 6.64 -9.83 5.66
C ASN A 69 7.09 -11.28 5.80
N GLY A 70 8.35 -11.55 5.49
CA GLY A 70 8.89 -12.92 5.42
C GLY A 70 8.17 -13.76 4.37
N HIS A 71 7.41 -14.77 4.82
CA HIS A 71 6.61 -15.67 3.96
C HIS A 71 5.14 -15.26 3.86
N GLU A 72 4.75 -14.20 4.52
CA GLU A 72 3.41 -13.62 4.43
C GLU A 72 3.36 -12.58 3.31
N LYS A 73 2.34 -12.65 2.48
CA LYS A 73 2.08 -11.73 1.38
C LYS A 73 0.66 -11.19 1.52
N LEU A 74 0.53 -9.88 1.51
CA LEU A 74 -0.78 -9.23 1.44
C LEU A 74 -0.87 -8.47 0.13
N VAL A 75 -1.86 -8.84 -0.68
CA VAL A 75 -2.05 -8.34 -2.05
C VAL A 75 -3.34 -7.55 -2.11
N GLY A 76 -3.24 -6.30 -2.50
CA GLY A 76 -4.36 -5.39 -2.70
C GLY A 76 -4.69 -5.24 -4.18
N SER A 77 -5.95 -5.44 -4.52
CA SER A 77 -6.47 -5.31 -5.88
C SER A 77 -7.56 -4.26 -5.98
N ARG A 78 -8.17 -4.13 -7.18
CA ARG A 78 -9.41 -3.37 -7.35
C ARG A 78 -10.60 -4.03 -6.64
N ASP A 79 -10.59 -5.35 -6.52
CA ASP A 79 -11.78 -6.13 -6.13
C ASP A 79 -11.64 -6.81 -4.77
N GLY A 80 -10.56 -6.51 -4.02
CA GLY A 80 -10.39 -7.05 -2.67
C GLY A 80 -8.94 -7.14 -2.20
N LEU A 81 -8.82 -7.70 -1.02
CA LEU A 81 -7.58 -7.94 -0.30
C LEU A 81 -7.34 -9.45 -0.20
N PHE A 82 -6.11 -9.90 -0.46
CA PHE A 82 -5.74 -11.31 -0.49
C PHE A 82 -4.51 -11.53 0.39
N TYR A 83 -4.66 -12.36 1.40
CA TYR A 83 -3.57 -12.81 2.26
C TYR A 83 -3.13 -14.21 1.88
N ILE A 84 -1.82 -14.40 1.81
CA ILE A 84 -1.17 -15.65 1.44
C ILE A 84 -0.01 -15.89 2.40
N ASP A 85 0.00 -17.05 3.05
CA ASP A 85 1.13 -17.56 3.83
C ASP A 85 1.44 -18.97 3.33
N GLU A 86 2.44 -19.08 2.47
CA GLU A 86 2.81 -20.36 1.85
C GLU A 86 3.38 -21.35 2.86
N LYS A 87 4.13 -20.87 3.84
CA LYS A 87 4.75 -21.73 4.85
C LYS A 87 3.72 -22.41 5.75
N ARG A 88 2.65 -21.69 6.11
CA ARG A 88 1.55 -22.19 6.93
C ARG A 88 0.39 -22.72 6.11
N ASN A 89 0.49 -22.70 4.77
CA ASN A 89 -0.58 -23.04 3.82
C ASN A 89 -1.90 -22.34 4.16
N ARG A 90 -1.84 -21.03 4.44
CA ARG A 90 -2.99 -20.20 4.80
C ARG A 90 -3.31 -19.24 3.67
N PHE A 91 -4.57 -19.17 3.32
CA PHE A 91 -5.10 -18.22 2.35
C PHE A 91 -6.39 -17.61 2.88
N LYS A 92 -6.55 -16.30 2.72
CA LYS A 92 -7.78 -15.59 3.07
C LYS A 92 -8.00 -14.44 2.10
N SER A 93 -9.25 -14.24 1.69
CA SER A 93 -9.67 -13.08 0.90
C SER A 93 -10.74 -12.29 1.62
N PHE A 94 -10.75 -10.98 1.36
CA PHE A 94 -11.74 -10.06 1.87
C PHE A 94 -12.25 -9.21 0.71
N GLN A 95 -13.57 -9.15 0.56
CA GLN A 95 -14.29 -8.42 -0.48
C GLN A 95 -15.50 -7.70 0.13
N SER A 96 -16.29 -7.00 -0.69
CA SER A 96 -17.59 -6.52 -0.25
C SER A 96 -18.51 -7.72 0.06
N PRO A 97 -19.28 -7.74 1.19
CA PRO A 97 -19.54 -6.61 2.10
C PRO A 97 -18.61 -6.48 3.31
N GLU A 98 -17.56 -7.32 3.45
CA GLU A 98 -16.63 -7.28 4.60
C GLU A 98 -15.87 -5.94 4.65
N MET A 99 -15.70 -5.30 3.50
CA MET A 99 -15.07 -3.99 3.35
C MET A 99 -16.00 -3.03 2.60
N ARG A 100 -16.04 -1.77 3.01
CA ARG A 100 -16.84 -0.70 2.33
C ARG A 100 -16.36 -0.44 0.89
N SER A 101 -15.08 -0.69 0.62
CA SER A 101 -14.51 -0.64 -0.72
C SER A 101 -13.49 -1.75 -0.89
N GLY A 102 -13.62 -2.53 -1.94
CA GLY A 102 -12.62 -3.54 -2.33
C GLY A 102 -11.41 -2.96 -3.06
N MET A 103 -11.46 -1.69 -3.49
CA MET A 103 -10.38 -1.05 -4.22
C MET A 103 -9.26 -0.64 -3.28
N ILE A 104 -8.20 -1.47 -3.20
CA ILE A 104 -7.06 -1.26 -2.32
C ILE A 104 -6.00 -0.43 -3.05
N PHE A 105 -5.51 0.64 -2.43
CA PHE A 105 -4.46 1.49 -2.99
C PHE A 105 -3.10 1.32 -2.33
N CYS A 106 -3.07 1.07 -1.04
CA CYS A 106 -1.82 0.95 -0.31
C CYS A 106 -1.93 -0.03 0.86
N ILE A 107 -0.81 -0.62 1.22
CA ILE A 107 -0.66 -1.54 2.35
C ILE A 107 0.66 -1.23 3.04
N LEU A 108 0.64 -1.14 4.36
CA LEU A 108 1.82 -1.03 5.21
C LEU A 108 1.77 -2.12 6.28
N PHE A 109 2.85 -2.89 6.43
CA PHE A 109 3.04 -3.75 7.60
C PHE A 109 3.63 -2.90 8.74
N TYR A 110 2.92 -2.82 9.85
CA TYR A 110 3.25 -1.97 10.98
C TYR A 110 2.79 -2.63 12.28
N GLU A 111 3.70 -2.74 13.27
CA GLU A 111 3.41 -3.33 14.60
C GLU A 111 2.72 -4.71 14.58
N GLY A 112 3.13 -5.59 13.64
CA GLY A 112 2.59 -6.96 13.56
C GLY A 112 1.27 -7.09 12.82
N GLU A 113 0.69 -6.00 12.32
CA GLU A 113 -0.55 -5.97 11.55
C GLU A 113 -0.37 -5.25 10.21
N TYR A 114 -1.30 -5.43 9.29
CA TYR A 114 -1.27 -4.74 8.01
C TYR A 114 -2.31 -3.62 7.98
N TYR A 115 -1.86 -2.41 7.73
CA TYR A 115 -2.69 -1.23 7.54
C TYR A 115 -3.03 -1.09 6.06
N VAL A 116 -4.31 -1.04 5.72
CA VAL A 116 -4.83 -1.15 4.36
C VAL A 116 -5.63 0.08 4.02
N GLY A 117 -5.18 0.85 3.04
CA GLY A 117 -5.85 2.03 2.54
C GLY A 117 -6.66 1.74 1.28
N THR A 118 -7.87 2.30 1.21
CA THR A 118 -8.83 2.04 0.13
C THR A 118 -9.29 3.32 -0.57
N TYR A 119 -9.87 3.15 -1.76
CA TYR A 119 -10.54 4.22 -2.49
C TYR A 119 -11.98 4.40 -1.98
N GLY A 120 -12.17 5.38 -1.11
CA GLY A 120 -13.48 5.77 -0.59
C GLY A 120 -14.04 4.93 0.56
N GLY A 121 -13.44 3.78 0.87
CA GLY A 121 -13.88 2.91 1.98
C GLY A 121 -13.20 3.21 3.32
N GLY A 122 -12.24 4.13 3.32
CA GLY A 122 -11.44 4.43 4.50
C GLY A 122 -10.24 3.49 4.66
N MET A 123 -9.84 3.27 5.90
CA MET A 123 -8.67 2.48 6.25
C MET A 123 -9.05 1.30 7.15
N TYR A 124 -8.41 0.17 6.93
CA TYR A 124 -8.60 -1.07 7.66
C TYR A 124 -7.30 -1.56 8.27
N ILE A 125 -7.41 -2.43 9.27
CA ILE A 125 -6.31 -3.20 9.83
C ILE A 125 -6.60 -4.68 9.66
N PHE A 126 -5.67 -5.39 9.02
CA PHE A 126 -5.71 -6.85 8.89
C PHE A 126 -4.73 -7.49 9.87
N ASN A 127 -5.25 -8.40 10.69
CA ASN A 127 -4.45 -9.20 11.62
C ASN A 127 -4.12 -10.56 10.98
N PRO A 128 -2.83 -10.85 10.67
CA PRO A 128 -2.43 -12.08 9.97
C PRO A 128 -2.54 -13.34 10.84
N GLU A 129 -2.40 -13.21 12.16
CA GLU A 129 -2.51 -14.37 13.04
C GLU A 129 -3.95 -14.85 13.19
N ARG A 130 -4.89 -13.91 13.33
CA ARG A 130 -6.33 -14.20 13.50
C ARG A 130 -7.07 -14.32 12.17
N LEU A 131 -6.48 -13.89 11.05
CA LEU A 131 -7.13 -13.77 9.74
C LEU A 131 -8.42 -12.93 9.79
N THR A 132 -8.37 -11.82 10.48
CA THR A 132 -9.50 -10.90 10.65
C THR A 132 -9.16 -9.51 10.13
N ILE A 133 -10.17 -8.83 9.59
CA ILE A 133 -10.08 -7.44 9.20
C ILE A 133 -11.00 -6.60 10.10
N ARG A 134 -10.56 -5.41 10.44
CA ARG A 134 -11.31 -4.43 11.23
C ARG A 134 -11.08 -3.02 10.70
N ASP A 135 -11.97 -2.11 11.03
CA ASP A 135 -11.76 -0.69 10.75
C ASP A 135 -10.56 -0.14 11.54
N PHE A 136 -9.81 0.74 10.91
CA PHE A 136 -8.91 1.62 11.64
C PHE A 136 -9.73 2.74 12.27
N ALA A 137 -9.79 2.77 13.60
CA ALA A 137 -10.47 3.77 14.40
C ALA A 137 -9.44 4.39 15.37
N PRO A 138 -8.78 5.49 14.99
CA PRO A 138 -7.78 6.13 15.83
C PRO A 138 -8.43 6.88 16.99
N ASP A 139 -7.62 7.27 17.97
CA ASP A 139 -8.01 8.11 19.13
C ASP A 139 -9.06 7.48 20.06
N GLY A 140 -9.28 6.14 19.97
CA GLY A 140 -10.34 5.46 20.71
C GLY A 140 -11.74 5.83 20.20
N GLU A 141 -11.84 6.47 19.05
CA GLU A 141 -13.10 6.78 18.39
C GLU A 141 -13.85 5.49 18.03
N GLN A 142 -15.17 5.49 18.23
CA GLN A 142 -16.04 4.41 17.75
C GLN A 142 -16.28 4.49 16.23
N GLN A 143 -15.83 5.57 15.59
CA GLN A 143 -16.03 5.82 14.17
C GLN A 143 -14.81 5.36 13.36
N PRO A 144 -15.02 4.67 12.24
CA PRO A 144 -13.92 4.29 11.34
C PRO A 144 -13.26 5.53 10.71
N PHE A 145 -11.96 5.41 10.43
CA PHE A 145 -11.22 6.41 9.68
C PHE A 145 -11.63 6.38 8.21
N VAL A 146 -12.63 7.21 7.86
CA VAL A 146 -13.10 7.40 6.49
C VAL A 146 -12.84 8.85 6.07
N LYS A 147 -11.58 9.17 5.79
CA LYS A 147 -11.11 10.51 5.40
C LYS A 147 -10.79 10.57 3.91
N GLY A 148 -11.81 10.39 3.07
CA GLY A 148 -11.66 10.38 1.62
C GLY A 148 -11.00 9.12 1.07
N HIS A 149 -10.23 9.28 -0.01
CA HIS A 149 -9.43 8.21 -0.60
C HIS A 149 -8.08 8.14 0.08
N ILE A 150 -7.63 6.93 0.45
CA ILE A 150 -6.34 6.69 1.09
C ILE A 150 -5.38 6.22 0.00
N PHE A 151 -4.39 7.04 -0.36
CA PHE A 151 -3.47 6.74 -1.44
C PHE A 151 -2.16 6.12 -0.96
N CYS A 152 -1.63 6.57 0.17
CA CYS A 152 -0.41 6.04 0.75
C CYS A 152 -0.47 6.01 2.28
N ILE A 153 0.25 5.05 2.86
CA ILE A 153 0.46 4.89 4.30
C ILE A 153 1.94 4.64 4.50
N LYS A 154 2.59 5.45 5.33
CA LYS A 154 4.03 5.35 5.60
C LYS A 154 4.32 5.47 7.09
N GLN A 155 5.48 4.97 7.49
CA GLN A 155 6.03 5.15 8.82
C GLN A 155 7.28 6.03 8.72
N ASP A 156 7.42 7.02 9.60
CA ASP A 156 8.67 7.77 9.74
C ASP A 156 9.67 7.05 10.68
N ALA A 157 10.84 7.64 10.87
CA ALA A 157 11.90 7.06 11.70
C ALA A 157 11.56 7.05 13.21
N GLU A 158 10.63 7.87 13.63
CA GLU A 158 10.11 7.96 15.00
C GLU A 158 8.95 7.00 15.26
N GLY A 159 8.51 6.26 14.26
CA GLY A 159 7.40 5.31 14.33
C GLY A 159 6.02 5.94 14.11
N ASN A 160 5.94 7.22 13.73
CA ASN A 160 4.65 7.85 13.46
C ASN A 160 4.06 7.33 12.14
N LEU A 161 2.75 7.18 12.13
CA LEU A 161 2.00 6.73 10.95
C LEU A 161 1.53 7.94 10.15
N TRP A 162 1.95 8.02 8.90
CA TRP A 162 1.59 9.07 7.97
C TRP A 162 0.64 8.55 6.90
N ILE A 163 -0.47 9.25 6.69
CA ILE A 163 -1.55 8.81 5.79
C ILE A 163 -1.80 9.92 4.77
N GLY A 164 -1.50 9.64 3.50
CA GLY A 164 -1.78 10.53 2.37
C GLY A 164 -3.19 10.25 1.80
N THR A 165 -4.01 11.30 1.71
CA THR A 165 -5.42 11.19 1.34
C THR A 165 -5.84 12.24 0.31
N SER A 166 -7.08 12.16 -0.15
CA SER A 166 -7.73 13.23 -0.94
C SER A 166 -8.09 14.47 -0.09
N GLN A 167 -7.90 14.42 1.22
CA GLN A 167 -8.18 15.54 2.16
C GLN A 167 -6.92 16.06 2.85
N GLY A 168 -5.72 15.75 2.30
CA GLY A 168 -4.44 16.14 2.86
C GLY A 168 -3.69 14.98 3.52
N VAL A 169 -2.77 15.33 4.41
CA VAL A 169 -1.90 14.38 5.12
C VAL A 169 -2.26 14.34 6.60
N TYR A 170 -2.52 13.15 7.10
CA TYR A 170 -2.71 12.90 8.53
C TYR A 170 -1.45 12.26 9.11
N CYS A 171 -1.07 12.66 10.33
CA CYS A 171 0.00 12.04 11.10
C CYS A 171 -0.55 11.56 12.45
N TYR A 172 -0.28 10.30 12.76
CA TYR A 172 -0.67 9.65 14.02
C TYR A 172 0.57 9.20 14.78
N LYS A 173 0.55 9.43 16.09
CA LYS A 173 1.53 8.90 17.03
C LYS A 173 0.81 8.17 18.16
N ASP A 174 1.22 6.95 18.45
CA ASP A 174 0.60 6.12 19.50
C ASP A 174 -0.94 6.07 19.42
N GLY A 175 -1.47 5.96 18.18
CA GLY A 175 -2.91 5.93 17.89
C GLY A 175 -3.63 7.28 17.97
N ARG A 176 -2.94 8.38 18.26
CA ARG A 176 -3.53 9.74 18.36
C ARG A 176 -3.13 10.59 17.18
N GLN A 177 -4.07 11.34 16.63
CA GLN A 177 -3.77 12.32 15.59
C GLN A 177 -2.95 13.47 16.17
N VAL A 178 -1.71 13.63 15.69
CA VAL A 178 -0.81 14.73 16.11
C VAL A 178 -0.75 15.85 15.08
N ALA A 179 -1.05 15.56 13.80
CA ALA A 179 -1.11 16.59 12.76
C ALA A 179 -2.12 16.23 11.67
N HIS A 180 -2.67 17.27 11.04
CA HIS A 180 -3.42 17.20 9.78
C HIS A 180 -3.04 18.39 8.92
N TYR A 181 -2.29 18.14 7.85
CA TYR A 181 -1.85 19.15 6.90
C TYR A 181 -2.76 19.20 5.68
N THR A 182 -3.22 20.39 5.36
CA THR A 182 -4.04 20.70 4.18
C THR A 182 -3.49 21.95 3.49
N SER A 183 -3.92 22.23 2.27
CA SER A 183 -3.58 23.47 1.57
C SER A 183 -4.08 24.74 2.28
N SER A 184 -5.12 24.62 3.10
CA SER A 184 -5.69 25.75 3.85
C SER A 184 -4.95 26.08 5.15
N ASN A 185 -4.24 25.12 5.77
CA ASN A 185 -3.56 25.32 7.06
C ASN A 185 -2.04 25.16 6.99
N SER A 186 -1.51 24.81 5.84
CA SER A 186 -0.08 24.56 5.65
C SER A 186 0.36 24.93 4.21
N ARG A 187 1.64 24.66 3.89
CA ARG A 187 2.17 24.79 2.52
C ARG A 187 2.02 23.50 1.71
N LEU A 188 1.13 22.61 2.07
CA LEU A 188 0.80 21.45 1.26
C LEU A 188 0.16 21.94 -0.05
N PRO A 189 0.69 21.57 -1.23
CA PRO A 189 0.00 21.86 -2.48
C PRO A 189 -1.39 21.24 -2.50
N GLU A 190 -2.34 21.91 -3.17
CA GLU A 190 -3.72 21.44 -3.29
C GLU A 190 -3.78 20.09 -4.04
N GLY A 191 -4.83 19.30 -3.78
CA GLY A 191 -5.12 18.05 -4.46
C GLY A 191 -4.83 16.80 -3.63
N ASN A 192 -4.91 15.66 -4.32
CA ASN A 192 -4.68 14.36 -3.71
C ASN A 192 -3.22 14.17 -3.31
N VAL A 193 -2.97 13.54 -2.17
CA VAL A 193 -1.62 13.17 -1.72
C VAL A 193 -1.37 11.72 -2.13
N TYR A 194 -0.54 11.53 -3.16
CA TYR A 194 -0.32 10.21 -3.75
C TYR A 194 0.78 9.41 -3.10
N GLU A 195 1.85 10.07 -2.62
CA GLU A 195 3.00 9.39 -2.05
C GLU A 195 3.68 10.24 -0.98
N ILE A 196 4.26 9.57 0.02
CA ILE A 196 5.10 10.15 1.06
C ILE A 196 6.37 9.30 1.13
N TYR A 197 7.53 9.93 1.06
CA TYR A 197 8.82 9.28 1.17
C TYR A 197 9.69 9.97 2.22
N PHE A 198 10.25 9.22 3.15
CA PHE A 198 11.20 9.74 4.14
C PHE A 198 12.62 9.42 3.69
N ASP A 199 13.42 10.46 3.51
CA ASP A 199 14.82 10.33 3.11
C ASP A 199 15.76 10.02 4.30
N SER A 200 17.04 9.79 4.00
CA SER A 200 18.07 9.49 5.02
C SER A 200 18.30 10.63 6.02
N THR A 201 17.84 11.84 5.71
CA THR A 201 17.87 13.01 6.61
C THR A 201 16.58 13.15 7.42
N ARG A 202 15.67 12.17 7.33
CA ARG A 202 14.34 12.10 7.97
C ARG A 202 13.36 13.15 7.46
N LYS A 203 13.64 13.82 6.34
CA LYS A 203 12.70 14.72 5.71
C LYS A 203 11.64 13.90 4.97
N GLY A 204 10.38 14.33 5.12
CA GLY A 204 9.26 13.74 4.41
C GLY A 204 9.00 14.47 3.09
N TRP A 205 9.21 13.80 1.96
CA TRP A 205 8.85 14.27 0.63
C TRP A 205 7.41 13.88 0.35
N ILE A 206 6.53 14.85 0.19
CA ILE A 206 5.10 14.64 0.02
C ILE A 206 4.70 15.04 -1.39
N CYS A 207 4.28 14.04 -2.17
CA CYS A 207 3.88 14.21 -3.56
C CYS A 207 2.36 14.37 -3.66
N THR A 208 1.94 15.49 -4.20
CA THR A 208 0.52 15.78 -4.44
C THR A 208 0.22 15.88 -5.93
N GLU A 209 -1.06 15.99 -6.27
CA GLU A 209 -1.51 16.22 -7.64
C GLU A 209 -0.90 17.50 -8.25
N ASN A 210 -0.66 18.53 -7.44
CA ASN A 210 -0.20 19.85 -7.90
C ASN A 210 1.23 20.20 -7.45
N GLY A 211 2.05 19.20 -7.13
CA GLY A 211 3.46 19.38 -6.83
C GLY A 211 3.97 18.59 -5.64
N VAL A 212 5.17 18.97 -5.21
CA VAL A 212 5.89 18.32 -4.11
C VAL A 212 6.18 19.33 -3.02
N CYS A 213 6.03 18.94 -1.76
CA CYS A 213 6.51 19.71 -0.63
C CYS A 213 7.36 18.83 0.30
N ILE A 214 8.15 19.48 1.14
CA ILE A 214 9.06 18.81 2.05
C ILE A 214 8.61 19.10 3.48
N TRP A 215 8.36 18.05 4.25
CA TRP A 215 8.21 18.14 5.69
C TRP A 215 9.59 18.06 6.36
N ASP A 216 9.87 19.01 7.24
CA ASP A 216 11.13 19.09 7.96
C ASP A 216 10.90 18.74 9.45
N PRO A 217 11.45 17.62 9.95
CA PRO A 217 11.24 17.18 11.32
C PRO A 217 11.79 18.16 12.36
N SER A 218 12.77 18.99 12.00
CA SER A 218 13.37 19.95 12.94
C SER A 218 12.45 21.13 13.26
N SER A 219 11.57 21.47 12.33
CA SER A 219 10.63 22.59 12.46
C SER A 219 9.16 22.15 12.50
N GLU A 220 8.89 20.88 12.23
CA GLU A 220 7.54 20.30 12.06
C GLU A 220 6.69 21.06 11.02
N LYS A 221 7.36 21.64 10.01
CA LYS A 221 6.71 22.48 9.00
C LYS A 221 6.91 21.93 7.61
N LEU A 222 5.90 22.17 6.76
CA LEU A 222 5.99 21.95 5.33
C LEU A 222 6.65 23.14 4.63
N ARG A 223 7.53 22.86 3.66
CA ARG A 223 8.19 23.83 2.78
C ARG A 223 7.93 23.42 1.34
N THR A 224 7.68 24.40 0.50
CA THR A 224 7.76 24.31 -0.96
C THR A 224 9.00 25.07 -1.40
N ASP A 225 9.92 24.40 -2.06
CA ASP A 225 11.07 25.06 -2.69
C ASP A 225 10.65 25.67 -4.02
#